data_157b6d80c55d0f63e957bdda9321f438
#
_entry.id   157b6d80c55d0f63e957bdda9321f438
#
_cell.length_a   1.000
_cell.length_b   1.000
_cell.length_c   1.000
_cell.angle_alpha   90.00
_cell.angle_beta   90.00
_cell.angle_gamma   90.00
#
_symmetry.space_group_name_H-M   'P 1'
#
loop_
_entity.id
_entity.type
_entity.pdbx_description
1 polymer ?
#
loop_
_entity_poly.entity_id
_entity_poly.type
_entity_poly.pdbx_seq_one_letter_code
_entity_poly.pdbx_strand_id
1 'polypeptide(L)'
;MMTRAEYIESLRRLNLKVYFMGELIENPVDHPMIRPSMNSVAKTYELAEKPEYQDLMTVYSPLIGKRINRFCHLHQSTEDLVNKVKMQRLMGQKTAACFQRCVGMDAFNAIFSTTYEMDQKLGTEYHKRFTEYMKFVQENDLTVDGAMTDPKGDRSLSPSRQEDPDMYMHVVEVREDGIVVRGAKAHQTGAVNSHEHLIMPTVAMKEEDKDYAISFAVPSDAEGVFMVYGRQSCDTRKMEENADMDLGNAQYGGHEALVVFDNVFVPNERVFMCREYEFAGMMVE
;
A
#
# COMPACT_ATOMS: atom_id res chain seq x y z
N MET A 1 14.03 3.28 -13.33
CA MET A 1 12.87 2.39 -13.11
C MET A 1 13.37 0.96 -13.04
N MET A 2 12.79 0.16 -12.16
CA MET A 2 13.09 -1.27 -12.07
C MET A 2 12.52 -2.03 -13.26
N THR A 3 13.22 -3.06 -13.71
CA THR A 3 12.68 -4.10 -14.59
C THR A 3 11.79 -5.06 -13.79
N ARG A 4 11.01 -5.89 -14.49
CA ARG A 4 10.24 -6.97 -13.85
C ARG A 4 11.11 -7.87 -12.97
N ALA A 5 12.31 -8.23 -13.45
CA ALA A 5 13.22 -9.11 -12.72
C ALA A 5 13.79 -8.43 -11.47
N GLU A 6 14.20 -7.17 -11.59
CA GLU A 6 14.71 -6.38 -10.46
C GLU A 6 13.65 -6.17 -9.38
N TYR A 7 12.38 -5.94 -9.76
CA TYR A 7 11.27 -5.84 -8.80
C TYR A 7 11.10 -7.14 -8.02
N ILE A 8 11.04 -8.30 -8.69
CA ILE A 8 10.88 -9.59 -8.02
C ILE A 8 12.06 -9.86 -7.08
N GLU A 9 13.28 -9.56 -7.53
CA GLU A 9 14.48 -9.75 -6.72
C GLU A 9 14.55 -8.77 -5.55
N SER A 10 14.08 -7.54 -5.71
CA SER A 10 14.04 -6.57 -4.61
C SER A 10 13.14 -7.02 -3.46
N LEU A 11 11.99 -7.63 -3.77
CA LEU A 11 11.09 -8.20 -2.74
C LEU A 11 11.68 -9.46 -2.10
N ARG A 12 12.45 -10.27 -2.85
CA ARG A 12 13.11 -11.47 -2.30
C ARG A 12 14.16 -11.12 -1.24
N ARG A 13 14.69 -9.89 -1.25
CA ARG A 13 15.65 -9.40 -0.27
C ARG A 13 15.01 -8.95 1.06
N LEU A 14 13.69 -8.71 1.05
CA LEU A 14 12.96 -8.33 2.26
C LEU A 14 12.78 -9.54 3.18
N ASN A 15 12.86 -9.30 4.48
CA ASN A 15 12.60 -10.31 5.49
C ASN A 15 11.12 -10.29 5.92
N LEU A 16 10.21 -10.51 4.96
CA LEU A 16 8.78 -10.46 5.20
C LEU A 16 8.34 -11.57 6.15
N LYS A 17 7.56 -11.24 7.16
CA LYS A 17 6.88 -12.20 8.04
C LYS A 17 5.46 -12.43 7.54
N VAL A 18 5.26 -13.48 6.75
CA VAL A 18 3.97 -13.82 6.14
C VAL A 18 3.48 -15.16 6.66
N TYR A 19 2.33 -15.17 7.30
CA TYR A 19 1.64 -16.39 7.71
C TYR A 19 0.59 -16.77 6.69
N PHE A 20 0.55 -18.05 6.32
CA PHE A 20 -0.47 -18.61 5.44
C PHE A 20 -0.93 -19.97 5.97
N MET A 21 -2.23 -20.11 6.21
CA MET A 21 -2.85 -21.32 6.79
C MET A 21 -2.21 -21.76 8.12
N GLY A 22 -1.77 -20.82 8.94
CA GLY A 22 -1.16 -21.07 10.25
C GLY A 22 0.35 -21.30 10.21
N GLU A 23 0.98 -21.31 9.05
CA GLU A 23 2.42 -21.53 8.90
C GLU A 23 3.13 -20.25 8.46
N LEU A 24 4.32 -20.00 9.00
CA LEU A 24 5.21 -18.92 8.53
C LEU A 24 5.86 -19.36 7.22
N ILE A 25 5.69 -18.54 6.20
CA ILE A 25 6.25 -18.79 4.86
C ILE A 25 7.66 -18.22 4.77
N GLU A 26 8.66 -19.07 4.59
CA GLU A 26 10.07 -18.66 4.50
C GLU A 26 10.37 -17.81 3.27
N ASN A 27 9.73 -18.10 2.12
CA ASN A 27 9.94 -17.36 0.89
C ASN A 27 8.60 -17.04 0.21
N PRO A 28 7.94 -15.95 0.59
CA PRO A 28 6.65 -15.55 0.01
C PRO A 28 6.71 -15.34 -1.51
N VAL A 29 7.82 -14.79 -2.02
CA VAL A 29 7.99 -14.44 -3.45
C VAL A 29 7.88 -15.66 -4.36
N ASP A 30 8.42 -16.78 -3.95
CA ASP A 30 8.44 -18.03 -4.75
C ASP A 30 7.37 -19.04 -4.32
N HIS A 31 6.60 -18.72 -3.28
CA HIS A 31 5.54 -19.61 -2.82
C HIS A 31 4.46 -19.78 -3.91
N PRO A 32 4.09 -21.01 -4.30
CA PRO A 32 3.23 -21.25 -5.47
C PRO A 32 1.84 -20.61 -5.36
N MET A 33 1.29 -20.48 -4.14
CA MET A 33 -0.02 -19.84 -3.91
C MET A 33 0.06 -18.31 -3.93
N ILE A 34 1.22 -17.73 -3.65
CA ILE A 34 1.44 -16.26 -3.65
C ILE A 34 1.90 -15.79 -5.03
N ARG A 35 2.63 -16.60 -5.76
CA ARG A 35 3.26 -16.25 -7.03
C ARG A 35 2.34 -15.59 -8.07
N PRO A 36 1.06 -15.97 -8.27
CA PRO A 36 0.20 -15.24 -9.21
C PRO A 36 -0.08 -13.80 -8.84
N SER A 37 -0.19 -13.50 -7.55
CA SER A 37 -0.37 -12.11 -7.11
C SER A 37 0.90 -11.30 -7.37
N MET A 38 2.06 -11.89 -7.11
CA MET A 38 3.36 -11.33 -7.47
C MET A 38 3.47 -11.06 -8.99
N ASN A 39 3.05 -12.00 -9.83
CA ASN A 39 3.07 -11.83 -11.28
C ASN A 39 2.19 -10.66 -11.74
N SER A 40 1.06 -10.40 -11.09
CA SER A 40 0.18 -9.27 -11.41
C SER A 40 0.88 -7.93 -11.17
N VAL A 41 1.56 -7.77 -10.05
CA VAL A 41 2.35 -6.55 -9.77
C VAL A 41 3.56 -6.47 -10.70
N ALA A 42 4.30 -7.56 -10.89
CA ALA A 42 5.46 -7.60 -11.78
C ALA A 42 5.11 -7.24 -13.23
N LYS A 43 3.84 -7.48 -13.66
CA LYS A 43 3.34 -7.06 -14.97
C LYS A 43 3.33 -5.55 -15.15
N THR A 44 3.14 -4.77 -14.08
CA THR A 44 3.19 -3.30 -14.15
C THR A 44 4.60 -2.80 -14.53
N TYR A 45 5.63 -3.46 -14.06
CA TYR A 45 7.02 -3.18 -14.42
C TYR A 45 7.32 -3.65 -15.85
N GLU A 46 6.96 -4.89 -16.20
CA GLU A 46 7.14 -5.45 -17.54
C GLU A 46 6.54 -4.55 -18.64
N LEU A 47 5.33 -4.01 -18.44
CA LEU A 47 4.71 -3.14 -19.42
C LEU A 47 5.38 -1.76 -19.51
N ALA A 48 5.96 -1.26 -18.43
CA ALA A 48 6.72 -0.02 -18.44
C ALA A 48 8.04 -0.13 -19.23
N GLU A 49 8.59 -1.34 -19.39
CA GLU A 49 9.78 -1.60 -20.22
C GLU A 49 9.45 -1.66 -21.71
N LYS A 50 8.20 -1.94 -22.10
CA LYS A 50 7.80 -2.15 -23.49
C LYS A 50 7.58 -0.84 -24.23
N PRO A 51 8.27 -0.57 -25.35
CA PRO A 51 8.13 0.69 -26.08
C PRO A 51 6.67 1.04 -26.43
N GLU A 52 5.85 0.08 -26.80
CA GLU A 52 4.44 0.28 -27.19
C GLU A 52 3.53 0.74 -26.05
N TYR A 53 3.94 0.57 -24.78
CA TYR A 53 3.18 0.98 -23.60
C TYR A 53 3.86 2.07 -22.79
N GLN A 54 5.07 2.44 -23.15
CA GLN A 54 5.91 3.33 -22.35
C GLN A 54 5.27 4.68 -22.05
N ASP A 55 4.60 5.28 -23.03
CA ASP A 55 3.92 6.57 -22.86
C ASP A 55 2.74 6.50 -21.89
N LEU A 56 2.09 5.34 -21.79
CA LEU A 56 0.98 5.14 -20.87
C LEU A 56 1.46 4.69 -19.49
N MET A 57 2.45 3.80 -19.43
CA MET A 57 2.93 3.20 -18.18
C MET A 57 3.93 4.09 -17.45
N THR A 58 4.49 5.10 -18.10
CA THR A 58 5.48 6.01 -17.51
C THR A 58 5.06 7.47 -17.65
N VAL A 59 5.68 8.33 -16.85
CA VAL A 59 5.44 9.78 -16.88
C VAL A 59 6.68 10.53 -16.40
N TYR A 60 6.86 11.79 -16.81
CA TYR A 60 7.89 12.66 -16.26
C TYR A 60 7.44 13.18 -14.89
N SER A 61 8.27 13.00 -13.87
CA SER A 61 8.04 13.56 -12.54
C SER A 61 8.79 14.89 -12.38
N PRO A 62 8.10 16.00 -12.12
CA PRO A 62 8.76 17.26 -11.78
C PRO A 62 9.45 17.20 -10.42
N LEU A 63 9.03 16.28 -9.53
CA LEU A 63 9.55 16.14 -8.18
C LEU A 63 11.02 15.71 -8.15
N ILE A 64 11.39 14.77 -9.03
CA ILE A 64 12.78 14.25 -9.12
C ILE A 64 13.46 14.52 -10.47
N GLY A 65 12.77 15.20 -11.39
CA GLY A 65 13.33 15.57 -12.71
C GLY A 65 13.61 14.38 -13.62
N LYS A 66 12.90 13.27 -13.48
CA LYS A 66 13.14 12.02 -14.21
C LYS A 66 11.82 11.39 -14.70
N ARG A 67 11.92 10.49 -15.68
CA ARG A 67 10.82 9.61 -16.06
C ARG A 67 10.68 8.49 -15.03
N ILE A 68 9.46 8.29 -14.53
CA ILE A 68 9.11 7.32 -13.50
C ILE A 68 8.00 6.38 -13.98
N ASN A 69 7.79 5.29 -13.27
CA ASN A 69 6.58 4.47 -13.40
C ASN A 69 5.36 5.30 -12.98
N ARG A 70 4.30 5.30 -13.82
CA ARG A 70 3.10 6.12 -13.56
C ARG A 70 2.40 5.73 -12.25
N PHE A 71 2.56 4.53 -11.74
CA PHE A 71 2.02 4.15 -10.43
C PHE A 71 2.63 4.92 -9.24
N CYS A 72 3.75 5.60 -9.42
CA CYS A 72 4.36 6.46 -8.40
C CYS A 72 4.11 7.96 -8.64
N HIS A 73 3.21 8.32 -9.57
CA HIS A 73 2.99 9.70 -9.97
C HIS A 73 2.03 10.45 -9.05
N LEU A 74 2.41 11.68 -8.70
CA LEU A 74 1.51 12.67 -8.11
C LEU A 74 0.81 13.42 -9.24
N HIS A 75 -0.51 13.31 -9.33
CA HIS A 75 -1.30 13.86 -10.43
C HIS A 75 -1.23 15.40 -10.45
N GLN A 76 -0.95 15.97 -11.61
CA GLN A 76 -0.83 17.42 -11.80
C GLN A 76 -1.94 17.99 -12.70
N SER A 77 -2.67 17.12 -13.37
CA SER A 77 -3.63 17.53 -14.39
C SER A 77 -4.77 16.54 -14.60
N THR A 78 -5.84 16.98 -15.24
CA THR A 78 -6.92 16.09 -15.69
C THR A 78 -6.41 15.01 -16.66
N GLU A 79 -5.38 15.33 -17.47
CA GLU A 79 -4.77 14.36 -18.36
C GLU A 79 -4.11 13.21 -17.59
N ASP A 80 -3.48 13.47 -16.46
CA ASP A 80 -2.92 12.43 -15.59
C ASP A 80 -4.01 11.47 -15.09
N LEU A 81 -5.18 12.00 -14.71
CA LEU A 81 -6.32 11.17 -14.29
C LEU A 81 -6.86 10.31 -15.43
N VAL A 82 -6.97 10.88 -16.63
CA VAL A 82 -7.39 10.14 -17.83
C VAL A 82 -6.38 9.02 -18.15
N ASN A 83 -5.09 9.33 -18.10
CA ASN A 83 -4.04 8.34 -18.36
C ASN A 83 -3.95 7.28 -17.27
N LYS A 84 -4.21 7.63 -15.99
CA LYS A 84 -4.40 6.68 -14.91
C LYS A 84 -5.45 5.63 -15.25
N VAL A 85 -6.66 6.08 -15.64
CA VAL A 85 -7.77 5.17 -15.99
C VAL A 85 -7.41 4.29 -17.18
N LYS A 86 -6.80 4.85 -18.22
CA LYS A 86 -6.34 4.09 -19.40
C LYS A 86 -5.30 3.03 -19.02
N MET A 87 -4.33 3.39 -18.17
CA MET A 87 -3.30 2.48 -17.64
C MET A 87 -3.91 1.33 -16.84
N GLN A 88 -4.81 1.65 -15.91
CA GLN A 88 -5.50 0.63 -15.11
C GLN A 88 -6.33 -0.33 -15.99
N ARG A 89 -7.00 0.21 -17.01
CA ARG A 89 -7.75 -0.59 -18.00
C ARG A 89 -6.82 -1.52 -18.79
N LEU A 90 -5.66 -1.02 -19.23
CA LEU A 90 -4.64 -1.84 -19.88
C LEU A 90 -4.19 -2.99 -18.97
N MET A 91 -3.92 -2.68 -17.71
CA MET A 91 -3.53 -3.70 -16.72
C MET A 91 -4.59 -4.79 -16.57
N GLY A 92 -5.87 -4.41 -16.40
CA GLY A 92 -6.98 -5.35 -16.35
C GLY A 92 -7.08 -6.22 -17.59
N GLN A 93 -6.89 -5.67 -18.78
CA GLN A 93 -6.87 -6.43 -20.04
C GLN A 93 -5.71 -7.41 -20.14
N LYS A 94 -4.56 -7.12 -19.53
CA LYS A 94 -3.34 -7.95 -19.60
C LYS A 94 -3.29 -9.04 -18.53
N THR A 95 -3.97 -8.85 -17.40
CA THR A 95 -3.89 -9.78 -16.26
C THR A 95 -5.21 -10.49 -15.96
N ALA A 96 -6.36 -9.93 -16.39
CA ALA A 96 -7.70 -10.35 -15.95
C ALA A 96 -7.81 -10.49 -14.41
N ALA A 97 -6.98 -9.76 -13.65
CA ALA A 97 -6.87 -9.81 -12.20
C ALA A 97 -6.53 -8.44 -11.63
N CYS A 98 -6.62 -8.30 -10.31
CA CYS A 98 -6.15 -7.11 -9.62
C CYS A 98 -4.62 -7.00 -9.72
N PHE A 99 -4.12 -5.86 -10.20
CA PHE A 99 -2.69 -5.55 -10.32
C PHE A 99 -2.10 -4.87 -9.08
N GLN A 100 -2.91 -4.61 -8.06
CA GLN A 100 -2.55 -4.35 -6.65
C GLN A 100 -1.77 -3.04 -6.38
N ARG A 101 -1.58 -2.17 -7.35
CA ARG A 101 -0.85 -0.89 -7.17
C ARG A 101 -1.78 0.35 -7.20
N CYS A 102 -3.09 0.16 -7.43
CA CYS A 102 -4.02 1.27 -7.57
C CYS A 102 -4.22 2.03 -6.26
N VAL A 103 -4.40 1.32 -5.15
CA VAL A 103 -4.64 1.94 -3.84
C VAL A 103 -3.43 2.74 -3.37
N GLY A 104 -2.21 2.21 -3.54
CA GLY A 104 -0.99 2.96 -3.21
C GLY A 104 -0.88 4.28 -4.00
N MET A 105 -1.16 4.25 -5.31
CA MET A 105 -1.16 5.47 -6.14
C MET A 105 -2.24 6.48 -5.68
N ASP A 106 -3.43 6.00 -5.32
CA ASP A 106 -4.49 6.88 -4.82
C ASP A 106 -4.15 7.45 -3.45
N ALA A 107 -3.57 6.64 -2.56
CA ALA A 107 -3.07 7.07 -1.26
C ALA A 107 -2.00 8.18 -1.38
N PHE A 108 -1.08 8.07 -2.34
CA PHE A 108 -0.09 9.14 -2.57
C PHE A 108 -0.74 10.48 -2.84
N ASN A 109 -1.77 10.51 -3.68
CA ASN A 109 -2.44 11.74 -4.07
C ASN A 109 -3.32 12.30 -2.94
N ALA A 110 -4.00 11.44 -2.20
CA ALA A 110 -4.83 11.83 -1.05
C ALA A 110 -3.97 12.42 0.08
N ILE A 111 -2.89 11.74 0.48
CA ILE A 111 -2.01 12.21 1.55
C ILE A 111 -1.26 13.48 1.13
N PHE A 112 -0.82 13.57 -0.13
CA PHE A 112 -0.12 14.76 -0.63
C PHE A 112 -0.98 16.02 -0.52
N SER A 113 -2.26 15.96 -0.92
CA SER A 113 -3.18 17.09 -0.80
C SER A 113 -3.57 17.38 0.66
N THR A 114 -3.88 16.34 1.44
CA THR A 114 -4.29 16.51 2.84
C THR A 114 -3.16 17.08 3.70
N THR A 115 -1.93 16.61 3.54
CA THR A 115 -0.78 17.14 4.28
C THR A 115 -0.48 18.58 3.92
N TYR A 116 -0.67 18.98 2.65
CA TYR A 116 -0.56 20.40 2.26
C TYR A 116 -1.58 21.27 3.01
N GLU A 117 -2.83 20.85 3.06
CA GLU A 117 -3.87 21.58 3.80
C GLU A 117 -3.59 21.64 5.31
N MET A 118 -3.07 20.55 5.91
CA MET A 118 -2.67 20.53 7.32
C MET A 118 -1.55 21.55 7.60
N ASP A 119 -0.49 21.55 6.80
CA ASP A 119 0.63 22.49 6.98
C ASP A 119 0.16 23.96 6.85
N GLN A 120 -0.76 24.26 5.91
CA GLN A 120 -1.33 25.61 5.75
C GLN A 120 -2.19 26.05 6.95
N LYS A 121 -2.96 25.12 7.54
CA LYS A 121 -3.89 25.45 8.63
C LYS A 121 -3.27 25.39 10.01
N LEU A 122 -2.35 24.44 10.23
CA LEU A 122 -1.81 24.11 11.55
C LEU A 122 -0.33 24.47 11.71
N GLY A 123 0.38 24.78 10.62
CA GLY A 123 1.82 25.05 10.65
C GLY A 123 2.66 23.81 10.93
N THR A 124 2.17 22.61 10.58
CA THR A 124 2.91 21.35 10.67
C THR A 124 3.96 21.23 9.55
N GLU A 125 4.75 20.16 9.56
CA GLU A 125 5.73 19.86 8.49
C GLU A 125 5.42 18.54 7.77
N TYR A 126 4.17 18.06 7.81
CA TYR A 126 3.78 16.76 7.24
C TYR A 126 3.90 16.73 5.73
N HIS A 127 3.55 17.82 5.05
CA HIS A 127 3.68 17.91 3.59
C HIS A 127 5.15 17.83 3.12
N LYS A 128 6.03 18.49 3.86
CA LYS A 128 7.47 18.42 3.62
C LYS A 128 7.99 16.98 3.79
N ARG A 129 7.61 16.32 4.90
CA ARG A 129 7.98 14.90 5.16
C ARG A 129 7.45 13.97 4.07
N PHE A 130 6.18 14.14 3.69
CA PHE A 130 5.57 13.33 2.65
C PHE A 130 6.20 13.58 1.26
N THR A 131 6.56 14.81 0.96
CA THR A 131 7.28 15.16 -0.28
C THR A 131 8.64 14.44 -0.37
N GLU A 132 9.41 14.39 0.71
CA GLU A 132 10.68 13.64 0.75
C GLU A 132 10.44 12.12 0.65
N TYR A 133 9.42 11.61 1.30
CA TYR A 133 9.00 10.21 1.15
C TYR A 133 8.64 9.88 -0.31
N MET A 134 7.91 10.74 -1.00
CA MET A 134 7.57 10.54 -2.42
C MET A 134 8.78 10.60 -3.34
N LYS A 135 9.79 11.43 -3.06
CA LYS A 135 11.06 11.38 -3.78
C LYS A 135 11.73 10.01 -3.61
N PHE A 136 11.81 9.52 -2.38
CA PHE A 136 12.35 8.19 -2.09
C PHE A 136 11.61 7.09 -2.84
N VAL A 137 10.27 7.09 -2.86
CA VAL A 137 9.45 6.12 -3.59
C VAL A 137 9.72 6.18 -5.09
N GLN A 138 9.78 7.39 -5.67
CA GLN A 138 9.97 7.59 -7.10
C GLN A 138 11.39 7.25 -7.55
N GLU A 139 12.41 7.59 -6.77
CA GLU A 139 13.82 7.30 -7.09
C GLU A 139 14.11 5.80 -7.08
N ASN A 140 13.47 5.06 -6.19
CA ASN A 140 13.63 3.62 -6.02
C ASN A 140 12.57 2.80 -6.76
N ASP A 141 11.60 3.43 -7.43
CA ASP A 141 10.48 2.78 -8.16
C ASP A 141 9.74 1.74 -7.31
N LEU A 142 9.40 2.11 -6.07
CA LEU A 142 8.82 1.18 -5.10
C LEU A 142 7.35 0.86 -5.41
N THR A 143 6.94 -0.35 -5.13
CA THR A 143 5.52 -0.69 -4.92
C THR A 143 5.17 -0.41 -3.48
N VAL A 144 4.09 0.33 -3.26
CA VAL A 144 3.59 0.71 -1.93
C VAL A 144 2.15 0.23 -1.79
N ASP A 145 1.85 -0.42 -0.67
CA ASP A 145 0.50 -0.79 -0.28
C ASP A 145 -0.18 0.40 0.39
N GLY A 146 -1.34 0.80 -0.12
CA GLY A 146 -2.17 1.82 0.51
C GLY A 146 -3.08 1.20 1.57
N ALA A 147 -2.60 1.11 2.80
CA ALA A 147 -3.25 0.41 3.89
C ALA A 147 -4.29 1.28 4.59
N MET A 148 -5.50 1.31 4.06
CA MET A 148 -6.61 2.15 4.53
C MET A 148 -7.58 1.37 5.43
N THR A 149 -8.15 0.24 4.96
CA THR A 149 -9.26 -0.45 5.60
C THR A 149 -8.90 -1.06 6.95
N ASP A 150 -9.70 -0.78 7.97
CA ASP A 150 -9.56 -1.37 9.31
C ASP A 150 -10.26 -2.73 9.41
N PRO A 151 -9.87 -3.60 10.37
CA PRO A 151 -10.62 -4.80 10.72
C PRO A 151 -12.08 -4.50 11.05
N LYS A 152 -12.93 -5.49 10.83
CA LYS A 152 -14.38 -5.33 11.03
C LYS A 152 -14.75 -5.58 12.50
N GLY A 153 -14.70 -4.51 13.29
CA GLY A 153 -15.30 -4.48 14.62
C GLY A 153 -16.81 -4.22 14.62
N ASP A 154 -17.31 -3.68 15.71
CA ASP A 154 -18.69 -3.17 15.76
C ASP A 154 -18.77 -1.86 14.97
N ARG A 155 -19.42 -1.90 13.81
CA ARG A 155 -19.55 -0.76 12.89
C ARG A 155 -20.44 0.38 13.40
N SER A 156 -21.18 0.16 14.48
CA SER A 156 -21.98 1.20 15.15
C SER A 156 -21.11 2.07 16.10
N LEU A 157 -19.91 1.61 16.41
CA LEU A 157 -18.99 2.27 17.33
C LEU A 157 -17.85 2.97 16.58
N SER A 158 -17.37 4.07 17.16
CA SER A 158 -16.16 4.74 16.72
C SER A 158 -14.89 3.94 17.05
N PRO A 159 -13.72 4.23 16.44
CA PRO A 159 -12.48 3.51 16.70
C PRO A 159 -12.11 3.40 18.19
N SER A 160 -12.25 4.47 18.94
CA SER A 160 -11.90 4.51 20.39
C SER A 160 -12.89 3.76 21.28
N ARG A 161 -14.05 3.36 20.75
CA ARG A 161 -15.11 2.66 21.50
C ARG A 161 -15.20 1.17 21.18
N GLN A 162 -14.31 0.64 20.36
CA GLN A 162 -14.25 -0.80 20.11
C GLN A 162 -13.93 -1.56 21.40
N GLU A 163 -14.42 -2.78 21.53
CA GLU A 163 -14.17 -3.64 22.71
C GLU A 163 -12.65 -3.91 22.87
N ASP A 164 -11.97 -4.15 21.78
CA ASP A 164 -10.52 -4.27 21.71
C ASP A 164 -9.90 -2.97 21.19
N PRO A 165 -9.21 -2.18 22.01
CA PRO A 165 -8.58 -0.93 21.60
C PRO A 165 -7.46 -1.13 20.58
N ASP A 166 -6.85 -2.31 20.53
CA ASP A 166 -5.77 -2.65 19.60
C ASP A 166 -6.28 -3.18 18.24
N MET A 167 -7.61 -3.25 18.06
CA MET A 167 -8.19 -3.70 16.80
C MET A 167 -7.84 -2.77 15.63
N TYR A 168 -7.98 -1.45 15.83
CA TYR A 168 -7.70 -0.45 14.82
C TYR A 168 -6.32 0.17 15.04
N MET A 169 -5.70 0.61 13.93
CA MET A 169 -4.40 1.28 14.00
C MET A 169 -4.46 2.55 14.85
N HIS A 170 -3.61 2.64 15.86
CA HIS A 170 -3.52 3.80 16.74
C HIS A 170 -2.10 4.04 17.25
N VAL A 171 -1.85 5.26 17.73
CA VAL A 171 -0.61 5.60 18.40
C VAL A 171 -0.68 5.18 19.87
N VAL A 172 0.30 4.39 20.34
CA VAL A 172 0.41 3.97 21.75
C VAL A 172 1.42 4.80 22.52
N GLU A 173 2.40 5.41 21.82
CA GLU A 173 3.40 6.27 22.42
C GLU A 173 3.85 7.34 21.43
N VAL A 174 4.02 8.57 21.90
CA VAL A 174 4.65 9.66 21.15
C VAL A 174 5.99 9.96 21.78
N ARG A 175 7.07 9.92 20.99
CA ARG A 175 8.46 10.17 21.39
C ARG A 175 8.98 11.42 20.69
N GLU A 176 10.14 11.90 21.13
CA GLU A 176 10.82 13.03 20.48
C GLU A 176 11.22 12.70 19.02
N ASP A 177 11.62 11.46 18.76
CA ASP A 177 12.13 10.96 17.48
C ASP A 177 11.09 10.24 16.60
N GLY A 178 9.86 10.03 17.10
CA GLY A 178 8.82 9.33 16.35
C GLY A 178 7.61 8.93 17.17
N ILE A 179 6.87 7.95 16.65
CA ILE A 179 5.71 7.36 17.34
C ILE A 179 5.84 5.84 17.40
N VAL A 180 5.21 5.23 18.38
CA VAL A 180 4.99 3.78 18.42
C VAL A 180 3.53 3.51 18.12
N VAL A 181 3.27 2.61 17.18
CA VAL A 181 1.91 2.27 16.71
C VAL A 181 1.58 0.81 16.95
N ARG A 182 0.30 0.54 17.16
CA ARG A 182 -0.25 -0.81 17.29
C ARG A 182 -1.60 -0.92 16.61
N GLY A 183 -1.98 -2.13 16.22
CA GLY A 183 -3.27 -2.43 15.59
C GLY A 183 -3.13 -3.22 14.33
N ALA A 184 -4.17 -3.23 13.51
CA ALA A 184 -4.17 -3.95 12.25
C ALA A 184 -4.86 -3.18 11.12
N LYS A 185 -4.50 -3.53 9.88
CA LYS A 185 -5.21 -3.13 8.66
C LYS A 185 -5.68 -4.37 7.92
N ALA A 186 -6.96 -4.43 7.55
CA ALA A 186 -7.57 -5.58 6.90
C ALA A 186 -7.78 -5.35 5.40
N HIS A 187 -7.88 -6.46 4.65
CA HIS A 187 -8.12 -6.42 3.20
C HIS A 187 -7.05 -5.61 2.45
N GLN A 188 -5.77 -5.73 2.88
CA GLN A 188 -4.70 -4.98 2.25
C GLN A 188 -4.25 -5.68 0.97
N THR A 189 -4.76 -5.14 -0.14
CA THR A 189 -4.53 -5.68 -1.47
C THR A 189 -3.09 -5.37 -1.91
N GLY A 190 -2.27 -6.40 -2.09
CA GLY A 190 -0.89 -6.24 -2.54
C GLY A 190 0.13 -6.12 -1.40
N ALA A 191 -0.27 -6.22 -0.14
CA ALA A 191 0.63 -6.04 1.01
C ALA A 191 1.90 -6.90 0.92
N VAL A 192 1.77 -8.21 0.63
CA VAL A 192 2.91 -9.14 0.51
C VAL A 192 3.80 -8.86 -0.70
N ASN A 193 3.30 -8.07 -1.67
CA ASN A 193 3.99 -7.71 -2.91
C ASN A 193 4.51 -6.26 -2.91
N SER A 194 4.52 -5.62 -1.75
CA SER A 194 4.92 -4.22 -1.59
C SER A 194 6.20 -4.08 -0.78
N HIS A 195 6.97 -3.04 -1.09
CA HIS A 195 8.18 -2.68 -0.35
C HIS A 195 7.84 -1.93 0.94
N GLU A 196 6.74 -1.18 0.90
CA GLU A 196 6.32 -0.28 1.96
C GLU A 196 4.80 -0.41 2.19
N HIS A 197 4.38 -0.20 3.44
CA HIS A 197 2.98 0.04 3.81
C HIS A 197 2.79 1.53 4.10
N LEU A 198 1.82 2.15 3.43
CA LEU A 198 1.41 3.53 3.63
C LEU A 198 0.04 3.54 4.32
N ILE A 199 0.05 3.85 5.60
CA ILE A 199 -1.12 3.76 6.48
C ILE A 199 -1.95 5.04 6.41
N MET A 200 -3.27 4.87 6.31
CA MET A 200 -4.27 5.94 6.29
C MET A 200 -5.43 5.60 7.22
N PRO A 201 -6.15 6.59 7.76
CA PRO A 201 -7.44 6.34 8.42
C PRO A 201 -8.50 5.84 7.43
N THR A 202 -9.54 5.18 7.93
CA THR A 202 -10.65 4.66 7.11
C THR A 202 -11.87 5.58 7.14
N VAL A 203 -12.05 6.34 8.21
CA VAL A 203 -13.27 7.12 8.48
C VAL A 203 -12.95 8.50 9.02
N ALA A 204 -13.92 9.41 8.91
CA ALA A 204 -13.89 10.66 9.66
C ALA A 204 -13.93 10.37 11.16
N MET A 205 -13.19 11.13 11.94
CA MET A 205 -12.97 10.92 13.37
C MET A 205 -13.38 12.13 14.20
N LYS A 206 -13.59 11.90 15.50
CA LYS A 206 -13.86 12.93 16.50
C LYS A 206 -12.66 13.05 17.45
N GLU A 207 -12.69 14.06 18.33
CA GLU A 207 -11.63 14.29 19.30
C GLU A 207 -11.33 13.04 20.18
N GLU A 208 -12.36 12.28 20.54
CA GLU A 208 -12.23 11.03 21.30
C GLU A 208 -11.43 9.95 20.56
N ASP A 209 -11.39 10.03 19.22
CA ASP A 209 -10.68 9.07 18.35
C ASP A 209 -9.29 9.55 17.91
N LYS A 210 -8.79 10.66 18.48
CA LYS A 210 -7.56 11.33 18.00
C LYS A 210 -6.34 10.41 17.91
N ASP A 211 -6.20 9.44 18.83
CA ASP A 211 -5.07 8.50 18.80
C ASP A 211 -5.13 7.51 17.63
N TYR A 212 -6.28 7.38 16.95
CA TYR A 212 -6.51 6.59 15.75
C TYR A 212 -6.35 7.42 14.46
N ALA A 213 -6.30 8.75 14.57
CA ALA A 213 -6.09 9.66 13.46
C ALA A 213 -4.60 9.74 13.12
N ILE A 214 -4.09 8.72 12.44
CA ILE A 214 -2.67 8.59 12.08
C ILE A 214 -2.49 8.24 10.60
N SER A 215 -1.41 8.79 10.01
CA SER A 215 -0.92 8.40 8.69
C SER A 215 0.61 8.36 8.72
N PHE A 216 1.18 7.29 8.20
CA PHE A 216 2.61 7.05 8.21
C PHE A 216 3.03 6.00 7.17
N ALA A 217 4.33 5.86 6.93
CA ALA A 217 4.87 4.78 6.11
C ALA A 217 5.94 3.99 6.84
N VAL A 218 5.97 2.67 6.61
CA VAL A 218 7.01 1.77 7.11
C VAL A 218 7.40 0.74 6.05
N PRO A 219 8.66 0.24 6.07
CA PRO A 219 9.04 -0.92 5.27
C PRO A 219 8.16 -2.14 5.59
N SER A 220 7.85 -2.94 4.58
CA SER A 220 6.99 -4.11 4.77
C SER A 220 7.62 -5.20 5.66
N ASP A 221 8.93 -5.14 5.86
CA ASP A 221 9.69 -5.99 6.77
C ASP A 221 10.16 -5.29 8.05
N ALA A 222 9.53 -4.16 8.41
CA ALA A 222 9.82 -3.45 9.65
C ALA A 222 9.61 -4.36 10.88
N GLU A 223 10.42 -4.15 11.93
CA GLU A 223 10.25 -4.88 13.18
C GLU A 223 8.86 -4.64 13.78
N GLY A 224 8.17 -5.72 14.17
CA GLY A 224 6.79 -5.67 14.66
C GLY A 224 5.73 -5.78 13.58
N VAL A 225 6.07 -5.68 12.28
CA VAL A 225 5.13 -5.89 11.18
C VAL A 225 5.08 -7.36 10.79
N PHE A 226 3.88 -7.91 10.68
CA PHE A 226 3.65 -9.23 10.07
C PHE A 226 2.31 -9.27 9.34
N MET A 227 2.20 -10.20 8.41
CA MET A 227 1.03 -10.32 7.53
C MET A 227 0.41 -11.71 7.65
N VAL A 228 -0.93 -11.75 7.63
CA VAL A 228 -1.67 -12.99 7.46
C VAL A 228 -2.27 -12.99 6.05
N TYR A 229 -1.77 -13.88 5.22
CA TYR A 229 -2.18 -13.98 3.82
C TYR A 229 -3.59 -14.53 3.70
N GLY A 230 -4.46 -13.78 3.02
CA GLY A 230 -5.82 -14.17 2.75
C GLY A 230 -5.90 -15.11 1.56
N ARG A 231 -6.61 -16.22 1.72
CA ARG A 231 -6.82 -17.19 0.64
C ARG A 231 -7.71 -16.60 -0.45
N GLN A 232 -7.23 -16.65 -1.69
CA GLN A 232 -7.99 -16.30 -2.89
C GLN A 232 -8.67 -17.52 -3.50
N SER A 233 -9.81 -17.32 -4.16
CA SER A 233 -10.54 -18.42 -4.81
C SER A 233 -9.76 -19.14 -5.90
N CYS A 234 -8.79 -18.45 -6.52
CA CYS A 234 -7.90 -19.01 -7.53
C CYS A 234 -6.74 -19.85 -6.94
N ASP A 235 -6.50 -19.80 -5.64
CA ASP A 235 -5.33 -20.44 -5.02
C ASP A 235 -5.36 -21.96 -5.12
N THR A 236 -6.55 -22.57 -5.00
CA THR A 236 -6.71 -24.02 -5.07
C THR A 236 -6.68 -24.58 -6.49
N ARG A 237 -6.96 -23.75 -7.49
CA ARG A 237 -7.05 -24.18 -8.91
C ARG A 237 -5.73 -24.68 -9.48
N LYS A 238 -4.60 -24.25 -8.93
CA LYS A 238 -3.27 -24.72 -9.32
C LYS A 238 -2.95 -26.14 -8.84
N MET A 239 -3.68 -26.58 -7.82
CA MET A 239 -3.52 -27.91 -7.24
C MET A 239 -4.48 -28.92 -7.86
N GLU A 240 -5.36 -28.48 -8.76
CA GLU A 240 -6.30 -29.33 -9.48
C GLU A 240 -5.68 -29.78 -10.82
N GLU A 241 -5.82 -31.07 -11.14
CA GLU A 241 -5.28 -31.66 -12.37
C GLU A 241 -5.91 -31.10 -13.66
N ASN A 242 -7.06 -30.42 -13.57
CA ASN A 242 -7.80 -29.83 -14.69
C ASN A 242 -7.82 -28.28 -14.61
N ALA A 243 -6.64 -27.65 -14.53
CA ALA A 243 -6.49 -26.20 -14.50
C ALA A 243 -6.87 -25.47 -15.82
N ASP A 244 -7.32 -26.18 -16.84
CA ASP A 244 -7.59 -25.65 -18.18
C ASP A 244 -8.72 -24.60 -18.22
N MET A 245 -9.64 -24.65 -17.26
CA MET A 245 -10.78 -23.73 -17.24
C MET A 245 -10.46 -22.33 -16.71
N ASP A 246 -9.30 -22.11 -16.06
CA ASP A 246 -8.94 -20.84 -15.41
C ASP A 246 -7.46 -20.46 -15.57
N LEU A 247 -6.91 -20.67 -16.74
CA LEU A 247 -5.49 -20.38 -17.05
C LEU A 247 -5.09 -18.94 -16.75
N GLY A 248 -5.99 -17.97 -16.94
CA GLY A 248 -5.73 -16.55 -16.60
C GLY A 248 -5.47 -16.38 -15.10
N ASN A 249 -6.31 -16.96 -14.27
CA ASN A 249 -6.20 -16.86 -12.80
C ASN A 249 -5.08 -17.74 -12.22
N ALA A 250 -4.64 -18.78 -12.92
CA ALA A 250 -3.46 -19.57 -12.53
C ALA A 250 -2.16 -18.77 -12.68
N GLN A 251 -2.09 -17.86 -13.65
CA GLN A 251 -0.92 -17.05 -13.93
C GLN A 251 -0.92 -15.72 -13.18
N TYR A 252 -2.09 -15.10 -13.04
CA TYR A 252 -2.30 -13.80 -12.40
C TYR A 252 -3.39 -13.89 -11.35
N GLY A 253 -3.17 -13.27 -10.20
CA GLY A 253 -4.16 -13.21 -9.13
C GLY A 253 -4.04 -11.93 -8.34
N GLY A 254 -5.12 -11.55 -7.65
CA GLY A 254 -5.05 -10.61 -6.56
C GLY A 254 -4.80 -11.35 -5.25
N HIS A 255 -4.49 -10.60 -4.19
CA HIS A 255 -4.53 -11.13 -2.84
C HIS A 255 -4.93 -10.05 -1.86
N GLU A 256 -5.45 -10.49 -0.74
CA GLU A 256 -5.75 -9.67 0.42
C GLU A 256 -4.97 -10.22 1.60
N ALA A 257 -4.42 -9.34 2.43
CA ALA A 257 -3.78 -9.71 3.68
C ALA A 257 -4.32 -8.89 4.84
N LEU A 258 -4.28 -9.46 6.04
CA LEU A 258 -4.31 -8.70 7.27
C LEU A 258 -2.87 -8.31 7.57
N VAL A 259 -2.62 -7.03 7.76
CA VAL A 259 -1.33 -6.50 8.18
C VAL A 259 -1.43 -6.10 9.64
N VAL A 260 -0.60 -6.67 10.49
CA VAL A 260 -0.59 -6.45 11.93
C VAL A 260 0.68 -5.71 12.34
N PHE A 261 0.50 -4.74 13.21
CA PHE A 261 1.55 -3.88 13.75
C PHE A 261 1.61 -4.10 15.26
N ASP A 262 2.69 -4.70 15.73
CA ASP A 262 2.91 -4.98 17.15
C ASP A 262 4.02 -4.08 17.70
N ASN A 263 3.62 -2.92 18.25
CA ASN A 263 4.53 -1.90 18.79
C ASN A 263 5.61 -1.45 17.80
N VAL A 264 5.18 -1.11 16.58
CA VAL A 264 6.08 -0.67 15.52
C VAL A 264 6.52 0.77 15.75
N PHE A 265 7.82 1.01 15.77
CA PHE A 265 8.37 2.36 15.82
C PHE A 265 8.37 2.99 14.43
N VAL A 266 7.86 4.21 14.35
CA VAL A 266 7.80 5.02 13.12
C VAL A 266 8.54 6.34 13.38
N PRO A 267 9.68 6.60 12.72
CA PRO A 267 10.43 7.83 12.90
C PRO A 267 9.67 9.04 12.35
N ASN A 268 9.91 10.21 12.89
CA ASN A 268 9.18 11.44 12.59
C ASN A 268 9.10 11.78 11.09
N GLU A 269 10.15 11.52 10.32
CA GLU A 269 10.20 11.76 8.88
C GLU A 269 9.26 10.87 8.07
N ARG A 270 8.76 9.80 8.69
CA ARG A 270 7.80 8.86 8.11
C ARG A 270 6.37 9.03 8.64
N VAL A 271 6.12 10.02 9.50
CA VAL A 271 4.80 10.36 10.06
C VAL A 271 4.22 11.52 9.28
N PHE A 272 3.00 11.35 8.74
CA PHE A 272 2.30 12.28 7.85
C PHE A 272 1.00 12.83 8.47
N MET A 273 0.56 12.28 9.57
CA MET A 273 -0.49 12.77 10.46
C MET A 273 -0.39 12.05 11.80
N CYS A 274 -0.54 12.77 12.91
CA CYS A 274 -0.61 12.19 14.24
C CYS A 274 -1.51 13.01 15.15
N ARG A 275 -2.77 12.58 15.30
CA ARG A 275 -3.82 13.17 16.14
C ARG A 275 -4.61 14.34 15.53
N GLU A 276 -4.34 14.75 14.29
CA GLU A 276 -5.12 15.78 13.59
C GLU A 276 -6.41 15.17 13.03
N TYR A 277 -7.31 14.78 13.94
CA TYR A 277 -8.52 14.00 13.65
C TYR A 277 -9.50 14.70 12.68
N GLU A 278 -9.51 16.04 12.64
CA GLU A 278 -10.35 16.81 11.71
C GLU A 278 -9.98 16.57 10.24
N PHE A 279 -8.76 16.08 9.98
CA PHE A 279 -8.28 15.77 8.62
C PHE A 279 -8.41 14.30 8.23
N ALA A 280 -8.81 13.43 9.16
CA ALA A 280 -8.93 12.00 8.87
C ALA A 280 -9.88 11.72 7.70
N GLY A 281 -11.02 12.45 7.62
CA GLY A 281 -11.99 12.34 6.54
C GLY A 281 -11.42 12.74 5.18
N MET A 282 -10.58 13.77 5.12
CA MET A 282 -10.00 14.25 3.85
C MET A 282 -9.07 13.23 3.18
N MET A 283 -8.50 12.30 3.93
CA MET A 283 -7.63 11.26 3.37
C MET A 283 -8.42 10.15 2.65
N VAL A 284 -9.74 10.10 2.83
CA VAL A 284 -10.59 9.03 2.27
C VAL A 284 -11.66 9.54 1.31
N GLU A 285 -11.80 10.86 1.16
CA GLU A 285 -12.66 11.53 0.18
C GLU A 285 -11.92 11.74 -1.16
#